data_fe649b51a0ca5684f33ddb65d4ee6042
#
_entry.id   fe649b51a0ca5684f33ddb65d4ee6042
#
_cell.length_a   1.000
_cell.length_b   1.000
_cell.length_c   1.000
_cell.angle_alpha   90.00
_cell.angle_beta   90.00
_cell.angle_gamma   90.00
#
_symmetry.space_group_name_H-M   'P 1'
#
loop_
_entity.id
_entity.type
_entity.pdbx_description
1 polymer ?
#
loop_
_entity_poly.entity_id
_entity_poly.type
_entity_poly.pdbx_seq_one_letter_code
_entity_poly.pdbx_strand_id
1 'polypeptide(L)'
;MKFLIDGMLGKLSRWLRIIGFDTKYLNNAIDDELIRIAFLENRILLTSDVELYRMAVAKGVDAFLIKGKTNFEKLAYLAKRFNIDLKVDENNSRCPVCGSKIKLVTKNKVKNKVPESTFKNYEKFWVCLNEECKKIYWHGSHWKRINEVLNKANTLKNSLSLEGSVENDKQ
;
A
#
# COMPACT_ATOMS: atom_id res chain seq x y z
N MET A 1 -9.13 7.36 3.82
CA MET A 1 -8.14 6.72 4.70
C MET A 1 -6.76 6.97 4.13
N LYS A 2 -5.80 7.41 4.96
CA LYS A 2 -4.40 7.68 4.57
C LYS A 2 -3.48 6.91 5.52
N PHE A 3 -2.39 6.37 5.01
CA PHE A 3 -1.42 5.62 5.81
C PHE A 3 -0.05 6.28 5.82
N LEU A 4 0.65 6.14 6.93
CA LEU A 4 2.09 6.34 7.04
C LEU A 4 2.74 5.02 7.43
N ILE A 5 3.81 4.65 6.76
CA ILE A 5 4.47 3.35 6.95
C ILE A 5 5.92 3.59 7.34
N ASP A 6 6.35 2.90 8.39
CA ASP A 6 7.74 2.89 8.83
C ASP A 6 8.68 2.16 7.86
N GLY A 7 9.99 2.32 8.08
CA GLY A 7 11.03 1.78 7.20
C GLY A 7 10.99 0.26 7.00
N MET A 8 10.50 -0.51 7.97
CA MET A 8 10.49 -1.97 7.94
C MET A 8 9.41 -2.56 7.00
N LEU A 9 8.38 -1.78 6.64
CA LEU A 9 7.21 -2.23 5.91
C LEU A 9 7.14 -1.74 4.45
N GLY A 10 8.27 -1.42 3.82
CA GLY A 10 8.32 -0.85 2.47
C GLY A 10 7.61 -1.67 1.39
N LYS A 11 7.58 -3.00 1.51
CA LYS A 11 6.80 -3.85 0.59
C LYS A 11 5.29 -3.65 0.77
N LEU A 12 4.81 -3.49 2.00
CA LEU A 12 3.40 -3.23 2.30
C LEU A 12 2.95 -1.88 1.69
N SER A 13 3.81 -0.86 1.73
CA SER A 13 3.49 0.45 1.13
C SER A 13 3.15 0.33 -0.36
N ARG A 14 3.90 -0.49 -1.10
CA ARG A 14 3.64 -0.73 -2.53
C ARG A 14 2.27 -1.38 -2.77
N TRP A 15 1.90 -2.36 -1.94
CA TRP A 15 0.61 -3.03 -2.03
C TRP A 15 -0.55 -2.07 -1.78
N LEU A 16 -0.47 -1.26 -0.72
CA LEU A 16 -1.49 -0.27 -0.40
C LEU A 16 -1.67 0.78 -1.50
N ARG A 17 -0.58 1.21 -2.14
CA ARG A 17 -0.62 2.11 -3.30
C ARG A 17 -1.28 1.46 -4.51
N ILE A 18 -0.98 0.19 -4.81
CA ILE A 18 -1.59 -0.56 -5.91
C ILE A 18 -3.11 -0.66 -5.73
N ILE A 19 -3.60 -0.91 -4.52
CA ILE A 19 -5.05 -0.95 -4.23
C ILE A 19 -5.68 0.44 -3.98
N GLY A 20 -4.92 1.53 -4.20
CA GLY A 20 -5.45 2.89 -4.30
C GLY A 20 -5.26 3.79 -3.08
N PHE A 21 -4.68 3.31 -1.97
CA PHE A 21 -4.53 4.12 -0.76
C PHE A 21 -3.42 5.17 -0.87
N ASP A 22 -3.71 6.34 -0.32
CA ASP A 22 -2.69 7.37 -0.07
C ASP A 22 -1.75 6.88 1.03
N THR A 23 -0.56 6.44 0.61
CA THR A 23 0.40 5.80 1.48
C THR A 23 1.76 6.48 1.39
N LYS A 24 2.15 7.15 2.48
CA LYS A 24 3.47 7.73 2.67
C LYS A 24 4.40 6.67 3.28
N TYR A 25 5.61 6.56 2.76
CA TYR A 25 6.63 5.64 3.24
C TYR A 25 7.92 6.39 3.50
N LEU A 26 8.47 6.27 4.69
CA LEU A 26 9.71 6.92 5.11
C LEU A 26 10.69 5.84 5.59
N ASN A 27 11.79 5.69 4.88
CA ASN A 27 12.73 4.59 5.12
C ASN A 27 13.65 4.83 6.34
N ASN A 28 14.02 6.08 6.61
CA ASN A 28 15.03 6.42 7.62
C ASN A 28 14.53 7.48 8.62
N ALA A 29 13.21 7.61 8.77
CA ALA A 29 12.65 8.54 9.74
C ALA A 29 12.78 7.97 11.16
N ILE A 30 13.07 8.82 12.13
CA ILE A 30 13.04 8.48 13.56
C ILE A 30 11.59 8.44 14.05
N ASP A 31 11.35 7.74 15.15
CA ASP A 31 10.01 7.49 15.69
C ASP A 31 9.22 8.77 15.96
N ASP A 32 9.84 9.77 16.57
CA ASP A 32 9.20 11.07 16.85
C ASP A 32 8.77 11.80 15.56
N GLU A 33 9.55 11.67 14.49
CA GLU A 33 9.20 12.23 13.18
C GLU A 33 8.01 11.51 12.57
N LEU A 34 7.99 10.17 12.64
CA LEU A 34 6.87 9.35 12.16
C LEU A 34 5.58 9.73 12.91
N ILE A 35 5.63 9.81 14.23
CA ILE A 35 4.48 10.17 15.06
C ILE A 35 4.01 11.59 14.72
N ARG A 36 4.93 12.55 14.61
CA ARG A 36 4.61 13.95 14.26
C ARG A 36 3.93 14.05 12.89
N ILE A 37 4.45 13.35 11.89
CA ILE A 37 3.88 13.36 10.53
C ILE A 37 2.49 12.69 10.52
N ALA A 38 2.34 11.55 11.21
CA ALA A 38 1.06 10.85 11.30
C ALA A 38 -0.01 11.76 11.91
N PHE A 39 0.33 12.47 12.99
CA PHE A 39 -0.56 13.43 13.65
C PHE A 39 -0.92 14.60 12.73
N LEU A 40 0.07 15.30 12.17
CA LEU A 40 -0.14 16.50 11.36
C LEU A 40 -0.89 16.23 10.05
N GLU A 41 -0.64 15.08 9.42
CA GLU A 41 -1.27 14.72 8.14
C GLU A 41 -2.54 13.85 8.31
N ASN A 42 -2.95 13.58 9.54
CA ASN A 42 -4.07 12.69 9.89
C ASN A 42 -3.96 11.35 9.16
N ARG A 43 -2.84 10.65 9.39
CA ARG A 43 -2.52 9.33 8.81
C ARG A 43 -2.50 8.27 9.89
N ILE A 44 -2.98 7.09 9.57
CA ILE A 44 -2.83 5.91 10.42
C ILE A 44 -1.40 5.41 10.27
N LEU A 45 -0.66 5.36 11.38
CA LEU A 45 0.71 4.82 11.42
C LEU A 45 0.68 3.29 11.42
N LEU A 46 1.29 2.68 10.41
CA LEU A 46 1.45 1.23 10.31
C LEU A 46 2.89 0.86 10.62
N THR A 47 3.08 0.05 11.65
CA THR A 47 4.41 -0.41 12.06
C THR A 47 4.41 -1.88 12.48
N SER A 48 5.55 -2.53 12.47
CA SER A 48 5.79 -3.83 13.12
C SER A 48 6.57 -3.67 14.43
N ASP A 49 6.96 -2.45 14.77
CA ASP A 49 7.66 -2.12 16.00
C ASP A 49 6.64 -1.85 17.12
N VAL A 50 6.75 -2.60 18.20
CA VAL A 50 5.85 -2.52 19.37
C VAL A 50 6.07 -1.21 20.14
N GLU A 51 7.31 -0.74 20.26
CA GLU A 51 7.63 0.48 21.00
C GLU A 51 7.11 1.71 20.24
N LEU A 52 7.36 1.79 18.93
CA LEU A 52 6.81 2.85 18.10
C LEU A 52 5.28 2.87 18.15
N TYR A 53 4.63 1.69 18.10
CA TYR A 53 3.18 1.59 18.23
C TYR A 53 2.69 2.17 19.57
N ARG A 54 3.30 1.76 20.70
CA ARG A 54 2.95 2.24 22.05
C ARG A 54 3.14 3.76 22.17
N MET A 55 4.26 4.27 21.68
CA MET A 55 4.55 5.71 21.69
C MET A 55 3.51 6.50 20.87
N ALA A 56 3.14 6.01 19.70
CA ALA A 56 2.15 6.66 18.84
C ALA A 56 0.77 6.73 19.54
N VAL A 57 0.30 5.61 20.09
CA VAL A 57 -0.98 5.55 20.81
C VAL A 57 -0.98 6.45 22.03
N ALA A 58 0.10 6.45 22.82
CA ALA A 58 0.24 7.32 23.99
C ALA A 58 0.20 8.82 23.64
N LYS A 59 0.63 9.19 22.42
CA LYS A 59 0.57 10.56 21.88
C LYS A 59 -0.73 10.86 21.13
N GLY A 60 -1.74 9.98 21.18
CA GLY A 60 -3.05 10.16 20.54
C GLY A 60 -3.03 10.03 19.03
N VAL A 61 -2.05 9.34 18.45
CA VAL A 61 -1.97 9.06 17.02
C VAL A 61 -2.63 7.72 16.73
N ASP A 62 -3.48 7.68 15.70
CA ASP A 62 -4.02 6.43 15.19
C ASP A 62 -2.88 5.56 14.67
N ALA A 63 -2.68 4.41 15.28
CA ALA A 63 -1.64 3.46 14.90
C ALA A 63 -2.19 2.03 14.80
N PHE A 64 -1.52 1.20 14.03
CA PHE A 64 -1.84 -0.22 13.94
C PHE A 64 -0.57 -1.06 13.87
N LEU A 65 -0.47 -2.03 14.79
CA LEU A 65 0.64 -2.98 14.84
C LEU A 65 0.40 -4.09 13.80
N ILE A 66 1.22 -4.10 12.75
CA ILE A 66 1.11 -5.04 11.64
C ILE A 66 1.57 -6.43 12.07
N LYS A 67 0.66 -7.40 12.00
CA LYS A 67 0.92 -8.82 12.20
C LYS A 67 1.13 -9.53 10.86
N GLY A 68 1.79 -10.70 10.89
CA GLY A 68 2.02 -11.55 9.73
C GLY A 68 3.47 -11.55 9.22
N LYS A 69 3.89 -12.69 8.67
CA LYS A 69 5.24 -12.89 8.13
C LYS A 69 5.31 -12.53 6.64
N THR A 70 4.30 -12.88 5.89
CA THR A 70 4.19 -12.66 4.44
C THR A 70 3.41 -11.40 4.10
N ASN A 71 3.56 -10.91 2.86
CA ASN A 71 2.81 -9.73 2.40
C ASN A 71 1.30 -9.98 2.37
N PHE A 72 0.85 -11.16 1.97
CA PHE A 72 -0.58 -11.45 1.94
C PHE A 72 -1.19 -11.56 3.34
N GLU A 73 -0.45 -12.10 4.33
CA GLU A 73 -0.89 -12.09 5.73
C GLU A 73 -1.02 -10.67 6.27
N LYS A 74 0.00 -9.83 6.07
CA LYS A 74 -0.04 -8.42 6.48
C LYS A 74 -1.23 -7.68 5.87
N LEU A 75 -1.49 -7.90 4.58
CA LEU A 75 -2.65 -7.34 3.89
C LEU A 75 -3.98 -7.87 4.45
N ALA A 76 -4.07 -9.17 4.74
CA ALA A 76 -5.28 -9.79 5.28
C ALA A 76 -5.65 -9.21 6.66
N TYR A 77 -4.68 -9.12 7.58
CA TYR A 77 -4.90 -8.53 8.90
C TYR A 77 -5.30 -7.05 8.80
N LEU A 78 -4.59 -6.28 7.98
CA LEU A 78 -4.91 -4.87 7.76
C LEU A 78 -6.31 -4.71 7.15
N ALA A 79 -6.62 -5.51 6.13
CA ALA A 79 -7.91 -5.46 5.47
C ALA A 79 -9.07 -5.89 6.38
N LYS A 80 -8.84 -6.83 7.29
CA LYS A 80 -9.82 -7.21 8.31
C LYS A 80 -10.07 -6.08 9.28
N ARG A 81 -9.00 -5.44 9.81
CA ARG A 81 -9.10 -4.34 10.78
C ARG A 81 -9.83 -3.13 10.24
N PHE A 82 -9.57 -2.74 9.00
CA PHE A 82 -10.07 -1.52 8.40
C PHE A 82 -11.19 -1.75 7.36
N ASN A 83 -11.68 -2.97 7.26
CA ASN A 83 -12.69 -3.39 6.27
C ASN A 83 -12.31 -2.99 4.82
N ILE A 84 -11.06 -3.23 4.44
CA ILE A 84 -10.53 -2.89 3.11
C ILE A 84 -10.92 -3.98 2.12
N ASP A 85 -11.39 -3.58 0.95
CA ASP A 85 -11.54 -4.46 -0.21
C ASP A 85 -10.18 -4.62 -0.93
N LEU A 86 -9.67 -5.85 -0.95
CA LEU A 86 -8.36 -6.17 -1.53
C LEU A 86 -8.50 -6.47 -3.03
N LYS A 87 -8.85 -5.46 -3.79
CA LYS A 87 -8.88 -5.52 -5.26
C LYS A 87 -8.17 -4.30 -5.84
N VAL A 88 -7.66 -4.44 -7.05
CA VAL A 88 -7.11 -3.30 -7.78
C VAL A 88 -8.25 -2.60 -8.52
N ASP A 89 -8.37 -1.30 -8.28
CA ASP A 89 -9.19 -0.40 -9.08
C ASP A 89 -8.28 0.43 -9.97
N GLU A 90 -8.33 0.21 -11.28
CA GLU A 90 -7.49 0.89 -12.27
C GLU A 90 -7.62 2.42 -12.22
N ASN A 91 -8.77 2.94 -11.79
CA ASN A 91 -9.04 4.38 -11.71
C ASN A 91 -8.46 5.02 -10.45
N ASN A 92 -8.29 4.23 -9.39
CA ASN A 92 -7.85 4.72 -8.08
C ASN A 92 -6.42 4.26 -7.72
N SER A 93 -5.86 3.30 -8.44
CA SER A 93 -4.49 2.83 -8.22
C SER A 93 -3.48 3.97 -8.21
N ARG A 94 -2.44 3.80 -7.42
CA ARG A 94 -1.34 4.76 -7.30
C ARG A 94 -0.02 4.12 -7.72
N CYS A 95 0.94 4.95 -8.04
CA CYS A 95 2.30 4.53 -8.36
C CYS A 95 2.91 3.75 -7.18
N PRO A 96 3.27 2.45 -7.35
CA PRO A 96 3.87 1.67 -6.27
C PRO A 96 5.21 2.24 -5.77
N VAL A 97 5.90 2.99 -6.62
CA VAL A 97 7.22 3.55 -6.33
C VAL A 97 7.12 4.80 -5.48
N CYS A 98 6.41 5.83 -5.94
CA CYS A 98 6.35 7.14 -5.27
C CYS A 98 5.01 7.47 -4.59
N GLY A 99 3.95 6.68 -4.82
CA GLY A 99 2.62 6.91 -4.22
C GLY A 99 1.76 7.95 -4.93
N SER A 100 2.28 8.65 -5.94
CA SER A 100 1.52 9.61 -6.72
C SER A 100 0.43 8.94 -7.56
N LYS A 101 -0.57 9.70 -7.97
CA LYS A 101 -1.61 9.19 -8.89
C LYS A 101 -0.99 8.71 -10.20
N ILE A 102 -1.61 7.71 -10.80
CA ILE A 102 -1.32 7.26 -12.16
C ILE A 102 -2.52 7.61 -13.06
N LYS A 103 -2.27 7.77 -14.35
CA LYS A 103 -3.30 8.11 -15.34
C LYS A 103 -3.19 7.18 -16.53
N LEU A 104 -4.34 6.68 -16.97
CA LEU A 104 -4.47 5.96 -18.23
C LEU A 104 -4.09 6.90 -19.39
N VAL A 105 -3.26 6.44 -20.30
CA VAL A 105 -2.80 7.21 -21.45
C VAL A 105 -3.01 6.43 -22.75
N THR A 106 -3.10 7.13 -23.86
CA THR A 106 -3.14 6.51 -25.17
C THR A 106 -1.81 5.82 -25.47
N LYS A 107 -1.86 4.68 -26.15
CA LYS A 107 -0.69 3.86 -26.51
C LYS A 107 0.43 4.69 -27.16
N ASN A 108 0.08 5.65 -28.01
CA ASN A 108 1.06 6.50 -28.70
C ASN A 108 1.93 7.35 -27.73
N LYS A 109 1.42 7.71 -26.55
CA LYS A 109 2.20 8.47 -25.54
C LYS A 109 3.35 7.68 -24.93
N VAL A 110 3.31 6.36 -25.03
CA VAL A 110 4.36 5.46 -24.50
C VAL A 110 5.24 4.85 -25.59
N LYS A 111 5.00 5.20 -26.85
CA LYS A 111 5.85 4.79 -27.98
C LYS A 111 7.30 5.19 -27.68
N ASN A 112 8.23 4.29 -27.91
CA ASN A 112 9.66 4.45 -27.62
C ASN A 112 10.03 4.62 -26.14
N LYS A 113 9.07 4.51 -25.21
CA LYS A 113 9.29 4.59 -23.75
C LYS A 113 9.15 3.25 -23.04
N VAL A 114 8.67 2.25 -23.75
CA VAL A 114 8.54 0.85 -23.31
C VAL A 114 9.20 -0.06 -24.32
N PRO A 115 9.59 -1.30 -23.95
CA PRO A 115 10.12 -2.27 -24.88
C PRO A 115 9.16 -2.50 -26.06
N GLU A 116 9.71 -2.73 -27.26
CA GLU A 116 8.90 -2.93 -28.47
C GLU A 116 7.91 -4.07 -28.35
N SER A 117 8.32 -5.19 -27.74
CA SER A 117 7.45 -6.33 -27.45
C SER A 117 6.28 -5.94 -26.53
N THR A 118 6.54 -5.13 -25.52
CA THR A 118 5.50 -4.59 -24.63
C THR A 118 4.54 -3.68 -25.41
N PHE A 119 5.09 -2.79 -26.21
CA PHE A 119 4.27 -1.90 -27.04
C PHE A 119 3.37 -2.67 -28.01
N LYS A 120 3.87 -3.75 -28.62
CA LYS A 120 3.08 -4.59 -29.54
C LYS A 120 1.95 -5.37 -28.83
N ASN A 121 2.23 -5.89 -27.63
CA ASN A 121 1.37 -6.86 -26.97
C ASN A 121 0.32 -6.26 -26.02
N TYR A 122 0.43 -4.97 -25.64
CA TYR A 122 -0.47 -4.34 -24.66
C TYR A 122 -1.10 -3.07 -25.23
N GLU A 123 -2.37 -2.82 -24.86
CA GLU A 123 -3.14 -1.67 -25.34
C GLU A 123 -3.31 -0.59 -24.26
N LYS A 124 -3.36 -0.98 -22.98
CA LYS A 124 -3.58 -0.07 -21.86
C LYS A 124 -2.28 0.22 -21.12
N PHE A 125 -1.99 1.49 -20.94
CA PHE A 125 -0.82 1.96 -20.21
C PHE A 125 -1.21 3.06 -19.22
N TRP A 126 -0.63 3.02 -18.03
CA TRP A 126 -0.77 4.06 -17.02
C TRP A 126 0.57 4.72 -16.77
N VAL A 127 0.58 6.04 -16.63
CA VAL A 127 1.79 6.83 -16.37
C VAL A 127 1.67 7.49 -15.01
N CYS A 128 2.76 7.46 -14.24
CA CYS A 128 2.86 8.20 -13.00
C CYS A 128 2.84 9.71 -13.28
N LEU A 129 2.02 10.46 -12.53
CA LEU A 129 1.88 11.91 -12.69
C LEU A 129 3.00 12.70 -12.00
N ASN A 130 3.87 12.05 -11.24
CA ASN A 130 5.03 12.70 -10.67
C ASN A 130 6.12 12.86 -11.74
N GLU A 131 6.50 14.11 -12.03
CA GLU A 131 7.47 14.48 -13.05
C GLU A 131 8.88 13.89 -12.83
N GLU A 132 9.25 13.63 -11.58
CA GLU A 132 10.53 12.99 -11.24
C GLU A 132 10.47 11.46 -11.38
N CYS A 133 9.27 10.86 -11.27
CA CYS A 133 9.09 9.41 -11.30
C CYS A 133 8.81 8.87 -12.71
N LYS A 134 7.81 9.40 -13.41
CA LYS A 134 7.40 9.07 -14.80
C LYS A 134 7.28 7.58 -15.12
N LYS A 135 7.13 6.69 -14.12
CA LYS A 135 7.01 5.25 -14.32
C LYS A 135 5.78 4.91 -15.14
N ILE A 136 5.94 3.93 -16.05
CA ILE A 136 4.89 3.42 -16.93
C ILE A 136 4.50 2.03 -16.47
N TYR A 137 3.19 1.73 -16.45
CA TYR A 137 2.60 0.48 -16.01
C TYR A 137 1.67 -0.10 -17.08
N TRP A 138 1.59 -1.43 -17.13
CA TRP A 138 0.68 -2.19 -18.01
C TRP A 138 0.33 -3.52 -17.33
N HIS A 139 -0.69 -4.21 -17.83
CA HIS A 139 -1.12 -5.51 -17.33
C HIS A 139 -0.28 -6.68 -17.87
N GLY A 140 1.02 -6.67 -17.56
CA GLY A 140 1.94 -7.74 -17.94
C GLY A 140 1.94 -8.92 -16.95
N SER A 141 2.99 -9.75 -16.96
CA SER A 141 3.16 -10.92 -16.08
C SER A 141 3.04 -10.58 -14.59
N HIS A 142 3.48 -9.40 -14.18
CA HIS A 142 3.35 -8.93 -12.80
C HIS A 142 1.90 -8.76 -12.35
N TRP A 143 1.00 -8.42 -13.25
CA TRP A 143 -0.43 -8.26 -12.96
C TRP A 143 -1.07 -9.55 -12.46
N LYS A 144 -0.76 -10.70 -13.09
CA LYS A 144 -1.22 -12.01 -12.62
C LYS A 144 -0.78 -12.27 -11.19
N ARG A 145 0.50 -12.02 -10.89
CA ARG A 145 1.06 -12.19 -9.55
C ARG A 145 0.42 -11.27 -8.51
N ILE A 146 0.10 -10.03 -8.89
CA ILE A 146 -0.63 -9.10 -8.02
C ILE A 146 -1.98 -9.68 -7.63
N ASN A 147 -2.77 -10.12 -8.60
CA ASN A 147 -4.08 -10.70 -8.34
C ASN A 147 -4.00 -11.99 -7.49
N GLU A 148 -3.01 -12.85 -7.72
CA GLU A 148 -2.79 -14.06 -6.92
C GLU A 148 -2.54 -13.72 -5.44
N VAL A 149 -1.72 -12.71 -5.14
CA VAL A 149 -1.44 -12.28 -3.77
C VAL A 149 -2.67 -11.67 -3.12
N LEU A 150 -3.41 -10.81 -3.84
CA LEU A 150 -4.63 -10.19 -3.33
C LEU A 150 -5.73 -11.24 -3.06
N ASN A 151 -5.87 -12.24 -3.95
CA ASN A 151 -6.82 -13.33 -3.75
C ASN A 151 -6.47 -14.18 -2.50
N LYS A 152 -5.20 -14.52 -2.32
CA LYS A 152 -4.74 -15.22 -1.10
C LYS A 152 -5.03 -14.40 0.16
N ALA A 153 -4.78 -13.09 0.10
CA ALA A 153 -5.05 -12.20 1.22
C ALA A 153 -6.56 -12.09 1.52
N ASN A 154 -7.42 -12.03 0.49
CA ASN A 154 -8.87 -12.05 0.66
C ASN A 154 -9.37 -13.35 1.28
N THR A 155 -8.88 -14.51 0.82
CA THR A 155 -9.22 -15.81 1.41
C THR A 155 -8.86 -15.82 2.89
N LEU A 156 -7.65 -15.41 3.25
CA LEU A 156 -7.22 -15.36 4.65
C LEU A 156 -8.05 -14.33 5.45
N LYS A 157 -8.29 -13.12 4.92
CA LYS A 157 -9.15 -12.11 5.56
C LYS A 157 -10.51 -12.69 5.97
N ASN A 158 -11.12 -13.48 5.08
CA ASN A 158 -12.43 -14.08 5.32
C ASN A 158 -12.40 -15.22 6.36
N SER A 159 -11.27 -15.90 6.50
CA SER A 159 -11.08 -16.96 7.51
C SER A 159 -10.66 -16.44 8.89
N LEU A 160 -10.20 -15.20 8.99
CA LEU A 160 -9.87 -14.59 10.28
C LEU A 160 -11.16 -14.35 11.08
N SER A 161 -11.29 -14.99 12.26
CA SER A 161 -12.37 -14.75 13.20
C SER A 161 -12.35 -13.30 13.72
N LEU A 162 -13.51 -12.81 14.19
CA LEU A 162 -13.62 -11.45 14.76
C LEU A 162 -12.92 -11.30 16.12
N GLU A 163 -12.46 -12.40 16.71
CA GLU A 163 -11.85 -12.44 18.05
C GLU A 163 -10.51 -11.71 18.19
N GLY A 164 -9.88 -11.30 17.06
CA GLY A 164 -8.62 -10.55 17.09
C GLY A 164 -8.76 -9.03 17.25
N SER A 165 -9.97 -8.49 17.36
CA SER A 165 -10.21 -7.03 17.37
C SER A 165 -10.28 -6.41 18.76
N VAL A 166 -10.28 -7.19 19.85
CA VAL A 166 -10.52 -6.68 21.22
C VAL A 166 -9.25 -6.60 22.08
N GLU A 167 -8.14 -7.22 21.67
CA GLU A 167 -6.93 -7.21 22.50
C GLU A 167 -6.03 -5.96 22.37
N ASN A 168 -6.34 -5.04 21.47
CA ASN A 168 -5.53 -3.82 21.30
C ASN A 168 -6.06 -2.59 22.05
N ASP A 169 -7.22 -2.68 22.74
CA ASP A 169 -7.83 -1.53 23.43
C ASP A 169 -7.71 -1.56 24.97
N LYS A 170 -7.03 -2.58 25.53
CA LYS A 170 -6.81 -2.64 26.98
C LYS A 170 -5.44 -3.24 27.32
N GLN A 171 -4.40 -2.44 27.31
CA GLN A 171 -3.28 -2.51 28.29
C GLN A 171 -2.42 -1.25 28.15
#